data_944e5974af8bb7fef36c258cd5a7746b
#
_entry.id   944e5974af8bb7fef36c258cd5a7746b
#
_cell.length_a   1.000
_cell.length_b   1.000
_cell.length_c   1.000
_cell.angle_alpha   90.00
_cell.angle_beta   90.00
_cell.angle_gamma   90.00
#
_symmetry.space_group_name_H-M   'P 1'
#
loop_
_entity.id
_entity.type
_entity.pdbx_description
1 polymer ?
#
loop_
_entity_poly.entity_id
_entity_poly.type
_entity_poly.pdbx_seq_one_letter_code
_entity_poly.pdbx_strand_id
1 'polypeptide(L)'
;MTHLSFFFCLGQYLTFFVLLFSKTLFNLKAFPPKKHTKLNTHSAIPKVEENMKLIDAHIHLSDNEYATHVDELILDAENADVKALVSNAMDLETSIDTLRVVKKYPNKVYGALGIHPWNVNVLKKNELEETLQLITDQSDKGNVVAIGEIGLDSKYKDIWEKQLMVFDKMLQLAEKLNLPVIVHSRGTTAQIVEMLPSYELKHVLLHWFSYPLTALSEAISHGYFITEGPPATYSKGIREVIAQTPLTNLLTETDGPVKYWKQPFNGQLTKPSFISKVVQAVAEIKNTSQEKVAEQIAKNFEEFFKVKLS
;
A
#
# COMPACT_ATOMS: atom_id res chain seq x y z
N MET A 1 3.73 -11.71 58.91
CA MET A 1 4.71 -10.88 59.65
C MET A 1 5.16 -9.78 58.72
N THR A 2 4.63 -8.62 59.07
CA THR A 2 5.13 -7.23 59.08
C THR A 2 5.38 -6.62 57.71
N HIS A 3 4.43 -5.79 57.23
CA HIS A 3 4.16 -4.34 57.48
C HIS A 3 5.41 -3.45 57.30
N LEU A 4 5.40 -2.52 56.36
CA LEU A 4 5.16 -1.10 56.66
C LEU A 4 5.04 -0.25 55.38
N SER A 5 3.99 0.53 55.38
CA SER A 5 3.70 1.70 54.52
C SER A 5 4.59 2.89 54.92
N PHE A 6 4.85 3.82 54.01
CA PHE A 6 4.92 5.22 54.42
C PHE A 6 4.38 6.16 53.33
N PHE A 7 3.55 7.05 53.81
CA PHE A 7 2.80 8.12 53.17
C PHE A 7 3.57 9.46 53.31
N PHE A 8 3.06 10.47 52.57
CA PHE A 8 3.24 11.95 52.71
C PHE A 8 4.52 12.55 52.11
N CYS A 9 4.47 13.69 51.39
CA CYS A 9 3.87 14.97 51.74
C CYS A 9 3.65 15.88 50.53
N LEU A 10 2.57 16.62 50.63
CA LEU A 10 2.23 17.83 49.83
C LEU A 10 3.21 18.98 50.09
N GLY A 11 3.34 19.92 49.17
CA GLY A 11 3.96 21.20 49.37
C GLY A 11 3.70 22.22 48.29
N GLN A 12 2.64 22.98 48.41
CA GLN A 12 2.29 24.18 47.64
C GLN A 12 3.42 25.25 47.69
N TYR A 13 3.63 26.01 46.62
CA TYR A 13 3.95 27.41 46.70
C TYR A 13 3.34 28.19 45.52
N LEU A 14 2.34 28.97 45.91
CA LEU A 14 1.73 30.09 45.18
C LEU A 14 2.37 31.37 45.72
N THR A 15 2.83 32.28 44.90
CA THR A 15 2.85 33.73 45.20
C THR A 15 3.34 34.51 43.95
N PHE A 16 2.44 35.26 43.38
CA PHE A 16 2.37 36.69 43.23
C PHE A 16 3.67 37.46 42.86
N PHE A 17 3.65 38.11 41.69
CA PHE A 17 4.12 39.52 41.58
C PHE A 17 3.29 40.30 40.55
N VAL A 18 2.72 41.37 41.06
CA VAL A 18 1.87 42.36 40.37
C VAL A 18 2.68 43.63 40.10
N LEU A 19 2.47 44.20 38.92
CA LEU A 19 2.60 45.63 38.57
C LEU A 19 3.94 46.36 38.78
N LEU A 20 4.44 46.93 37.68
CA LEU A 20 4.88 48.34 37.70
C LEU A 20 4.68 48.98 36.31
N PHE A 21 3.79 49.97 36.30
CA PHE A 21 3.60 50.95 35.22
C PHE A 21 4.79 51.90 35.16
N SER A 22 5.28 52.26 33.98
CA SER A 22 5.81 53.60 33.76
C SER A 22 5.53 54.07 32.33
N LYS A 23 4.86 55.20 32.28
CA LYS A 23 4.56 56.02 31.11
C LYS A 23 5.86 56.57 30.53
N THR A 24 6.02 56.50 29.24
CA THR A 24 6.77 57.51 28.49
C THR A 24 6.05 57.81 27.18
N LEU A 25 5.40 58.96 27.15
CA LEU A 25 5.03 59.69 25.93
C LEU A 25 6.33 60.13 25.23
N PHE A 26 6.44 59.93 23.94
CA PHE A 26 7.04 60.96 23.07
C PHE A 26 6.78 60.68 21.56
N ASN A 27 6.22 61.70 20.94
CA ASN A 27 6.37 62.15 19.55
C ASN A 27 5.82 61.28 18.39
N LEU A 28 4.62 61.66 18.00
CA LEU A 28 4.07 61.53 16.66
C LEU A 28 4.85 62.40 15.68
N LYS A 29 5.68 61.83 14.79
CA LYS A 29 6.06 62.45 13.52
C LYS A 29 5.17 61.90 12.42
N ALA A 30 4.43 62.78 11.79
CA ALA A 30 3.58 62.49 10.63
C ALA A 30 4.44 61.98 9.46
N PHE A 31 4.09 60.82 8.93
CA PHE A 31 4.61 60.33 7.66
C PHE A 31 3.68 60.73 6.52
N PRO A 32 4.23 61.09 5.35
CA PRO A 32 3.44 61.47 4.18
C PRO A 32 2.67 60.26 3.59
N PRO A 33 1.54 60.47 2.89
CA PRO A 33 0.72 59.41 2.36
C PRO A 33 1.45 58.63 1.27
N LYS A 34 1.58 57.32 1.48
CA LYS A 34 2.08 56.37 0.45
C LYS A 34 1.09 56.29 -0.69
N LYS A 35 1.56 56.56 -1.91
CA LYS A 35 0.85 56.35 -3.16
C LYS A 35 0.30 54.87 -3.21
N HIS A 36 -0.99 54.75 -3.42
CA HIS A 36 -1.62 53.47 -3.72
C HIS A 36 -1.10 52.92 -5.06
N THR A 37 -0.13 52.02 -4.99
CA THR A 37 0.17 51.11 -6.09
C THR A 37 -0.96 50.06 -6.11
N LYS A 38 -1.77 50.03 -7.15
CA LYS A 38 -2.70 48.96 -7.40
C LYS A 38 -1.91 47.65 -7.52
N LEU A 39 -1.99 46.81 -6.48
CA LEU A 39 -1.59 45.39 -6.60
C LEU A 39 -2.57 44.74 -7.59
N ASN A 40 -2.05 44.42 -8.76
CA ASN A 40 -2.70 43.46 -9.65
C ASN A 40 -2.64 42.10 -8.96
N THR A 41 -3.63 41.78 -8.13
CA THR A 41 -3.88 40.42 -7.66
C THR A 41 -4.63 39.66 -8.75
N HIS A 42 -3.95 39.31 -9.81
CA HIS A 42 -4.27 38.06 -10.50
C HIS A 42 -3.55 36.97 -9.72
N SER A 43 -4.10 36.57 -8.58
CA SER A 43 -3.88 35.25 -8.04
C SER A 43 -4.42 34.29 -9.09
N ALA A 44 -3.52 33.66 -9.84
CA ALA A 44 -3.88 32.51 -10.62
C ALA A 44 -4.51 31.52 -9.62
N ILE A 45 -5.82 31.31 -9.77
CA ILE A 45 -6.52 30.17 -9.16
C ILE A 45 -5.67 28.96 -9.59
N PRO A 46 -5.13 28.15 -8.67
CA PRO A 46 -4.43 26.94 -9.09
C PRO A 46 -5.40 26.19 -9.98
N LYS A 47 -4.94 25.86 -11.21
CA LYS A 47 -5.67 24.97 -12.10
C LYS A 47 -6.10 23.77 -11.27
N VAL A 48 -7.38 23.43 -11.36
CA VAL A 48 -7.94 22.16 -10.90
C VAL A 48 -6.97 21.09 -11.32
N GLU A 49 -6.45 20.34 -10.35
CA GLU A 49 -5.57 19.19 -10.57
C GLU A 49 -6.17 18.33 -11.66
N GLU A 50 -5.47 18.17 -12.78
CA GLU A 50 -5.84 17.20 -13.80
C GLU A 50 -5.91 15.84 -13.09
N ASN A 51 -7.05 15.14 -13.25
CA ASN A 51 -7.37 13.83 -12.64
C ASN A 51 -6.16 12.90 -12.58
N MET A 52 -5.50 12.84 -11.43
CA MET A 52 -4.43 11.87 -11.21
C MET A 52 -5.05 10.46 -11.19
N LYS A 53 -4.55 9.58 -12.06
CA LYS A 53 -4.95 8.16 -12.03
C LYS A 53 -4.21 7.46 -10.88
N LEU A 54 -4.83 7.40 -9.70
CA LEU A 54 -4.28 6.69 -8.56
C LEU A 54 -4.57 5.18 -8.68
N ILE A 55 -3.66 4.36 -8.16
CA ILE A 55 -3.71 2.89 -8.29
C ILE A 55 -3.47 2.26 -6.93
N ASP A 56 -4.30 1.27 -6.59
CA ASP A 56 -4.09 0.37 -5.45
C ASP A 56 -3.82 -1.04 -5.99
N ALA A 57 -2.55 -1.41 -6.10
CA ALA A 57 -2.13 -2.67 -6.70
C ALA A 57 -2.20 -3.86 -5.73
N HIS A 58 -2.57 -3.64 -4.46
CA HIS A 58 -2.72 -4.72 -3.49
C HIS A 58 -3.67 -4.32 -2.34
N ILE A 59 -4.85 -4.93 -2.31
CA ILE A 59 -5.87 -4.81 -1.26
C ILE A 59 -6.62 -6.13 -1.16
N HIS A 60 -7.15 -6.51 0.01
CA HIS A 60 -7.94 -7.73 0.21
C HIS A 60 -9.44 -7.41 0.33
N LEU A 61 -10.10 -7.04 -0.78
CA LEU A 61 -11.53 -6.67 -0.77
C LEU A 61 -12.46 -7.83 -0.36
N SER A 62 -11.98 -9.08 -0.45
CA SER A 62 -12.68 -10.28 -0.01
C SER A 62 -12.44 -10.66 1.46
N ASP A 63 -11.66 -9.84 2.22
CA ASP A 63 -11.47 -10.07 3.65
C ASP A 63 -12.77 -9.84 4.44
N ASN A 64 -12.95 -10.63 5.50
CA ASN A 64 -14.13 -10.55 6.36
C ASN A 64 -14.32 -9.18 7.03
N GLU A 65 -13.23 -8.43 7.31
CA GLU A 65 -13.34 -7.05 7.83
C GLU A 65 -14.01 -6.09 6.83
N TYR A 66 -13.98 -6.42 5.53
CA TYR A 66 -14.59 -5.63 4.47
C TYR A 66 -15.93 -6.16 3.96
N ALA A 67 -16.36 -7.34 4.38
CA ALA A 67 -17.51 -8.05 3.81
C ALA A 67 -18.79 -7.21 3.67
N THR A 68 -19.05 -6.28 4.62
CA THR A 68 -20.22 -5.38 4.59
C THR A 68 -19.89 -3.98 4.08
N HIS A 69 -18.64 -3.69 3.72
CA HIS A 69 -18.15 -2.34 3.38
C HIS A 69 -17.61 -2.22 1.95
N VAL A 70 -17.65 -3.27 1.15
CA VAL A 70 -17.05 -3.26 -0.20
C VAL A 70 -17.60 -2.11 -1.04
N ASP A 71 -18.91 -1.88 -1.03
CA ASP A 71 -19.53 -0.80 -1.82
C ASP A 71 -19.07 0.59 -1.35
N GLU A 72 -18.89 0.78 -0.05
CA GLU A 72 -18.37 2.02 0.54
C GLU A 72 -16.89 2.23 0.17
N LEU A 73 -16.09 1.16 0.14
CA LEU A 73 -14.69 1.22 -0.29
C LEU A 73 -14.55 1.56 -1.77
N ILE A 74 -15.43 1.02 -2.63
CA ILE A 74 -15.44 1.37 -4.04
C ILE A 74 -15.82 2.85 -4.23
N LEU A 75 -16.83 3.34 -3.50
CA LEU A 75 -17.19 4.75 -3.51
C LEU A 75 -16.06 5.64 -2.98
N ASP A 76 -15.35 5.23 -1.92
CA ASP A 76 -14.15 5.93 -1.41
C ASP A 76 -13.06 6.00 -2.49
N ALA A 77 -12.83 4.89 -3.22
CA ALA A 77 -11.89 4.85 -4.33
C ALA A 77 -12.27 5.82 -5.45
N GLU A 78 -13.56 5.88 -5.82
CA GLU A 78 -14.06 6.80 -6.84
C GLU A 78 -13.87 8.26 -6.44
N ASN A 79 -14.24 8.61 -5.21
CA ASN A 79 -14.12 9.96 -4.66
C ASN A 79 -12.65 10.42 -4.53
N ALA A 80 -11.72 9.50 -4.43
CA ALA A 80 -10.29 9.75 -4.30
C ALA A 80 -9.51 9.59 -5.63
N ASP A 81 -10.19 9.46 -6.77
CA ASP A 81 -9.59 9.21 -8.08
C ASP A 81 -8.70 7.96 -8.18
N VAL A 82 -8.89 6.97 -7.30
CA VAL A 82 -8.27 5.65 -7.43
C VAL A 82 -8.97 4.93 -8.57
N LYS A 83 -8.29 4.74 -9.69
CA LYS A 83 -8.86 4.21 -10.94
C LYS A 83 -8.91 2.69 -10.98
N ALA A 84 -7.97 2.02 -10.32
CA ALA A 84 -7.89 0.56 -10.27
C ALA A 84 -7.53 0.05 -8.89
N LEU A 85 -8.10 -1.10 -8.54
CA LEU A 85 -7.87 -1.86 -7.32
C LEU A 85 -7.56 -3.31 -7.71
N VAL A 86 -6.47 -3.89 -7.20
CA VAL A 86 -6.22 -5.33 -7.33
C VAL A 86 -6.61 -6.02 -6.04
N SER A 87 -7.71 -6.76 -6.08
CA SER A 87 -8.19 -7.57 -4.95
C SER A 87 -7.43 -8.89 -4.91
N ASN A 88 -6.65 -9.09 -3.85
CA ASN A 88 -5.85 -10.28 -3.62
C ASN A 88 -6.61 -11.26 -2.75
N ALA A 89 -6.67 -12.52 -3.18
CA ALA A 89 -7.24 -13.61 -2.40
C ALA A 89 -6.17 -14.27 -1.51
N MET A 90 -6.60 -15.02 -0.50
CA MET A 90 -5.74 -15.71 0.44
C MET A 90 -5.95 -17.23 0.47
N ASP A 91 -7.06 -17.72 -0.10
CA ASP A 91 -7.48 -19.14 -0.15
C ASP A 91 -8.60 -19.32 -1.20
N LEU A 92 -9.20 -20.49 -1.25
CA LEU A 92 -10.29 -20.81 -2.19
C LEU A 92 -11.54 -19.95 -1.94
N GLU A 93 -11.93 -19.76 -0.69
CA GLU A 93 -13.14 -19.01 -0.32
C GLU A 93 -13.01 -17.54 -0.72
N THR A 94 -11.92 -16.89 -0.33
CA THR A 94 -11.62 -15.51 -0.69
C THR A 94 -11.35 -15.34 -2.19
N SER A 95 -10.86 -16.39 -2.90
CA SER A 95 -10.75 -16.40 -4.36
C SER A 95 -12.12 -16.32 -5.05
N ILE A 96 -13.10 -17.10 -4.55
CA ILE A 96 -14.48 -17.05 -5.06
C ILE A 96 -15.11 -15.68 -4.79
N ASP A 97 -14.90 -15.11 -3.60
CA ASP A 97 -15.43 -13.80 -3.24
C ASP A 97 -14.76 -12.66 -4.02
N THR A 98 -13.45 -12.74 -4.26
CA THR A 98 -12.73 -11.82 -5.15
C THR A 98 -13.34 -11.81 -6.55
N LEU A 99 -13.65 -12.97 -7.12
CA LEU A 99 -14.31 -13.05 -8.42
C LEU A 99 -15.72 -12.43 -8.42
N ARG A 100 -16.46 -12.51 -7.31
CA ARG A 100 -17.76 -11.83 -7.17
C ARG A 100 -17.59 -10.31 -7.19
N VAL A 101 -16.57 -9.78 -6.49
CA VAL A 101 -16.26 -8.33 -6.49
C VAL A 101 -15.81 -7.87 -7.87
N VAL A 102 -14.92 -8.60 -8.54
CA VAL A 102 -14.48 -8.30 -9.92
C VAL A 102 -15.67 -8.23 -10.88
N LYS A 103 -16.58 -9.21 -10.80
CA LYS A 103 -17.80 -9.23 -11.63
C LYS A 103 -18.72 -8.06 -11.34
N LYS A 104 -18.81 -7.60 -10.09
CA LYS A 104 -19.68 -6.48 -9.67
C LYS A 104 -19.09 -5.13 -10.10
N TYR A 105 -17.77 -4.99 -10.15
CA TYR A 105 -17.07 -3.74 -10.46
C TYR A 105 -16.06 -3.90 -11.61
N PRO A 106 -16.53 -4.23 -12.82
CA PRO A 106 -15.66 -4.45 -13.97
C PRO A 106 -14.90 -3.17 -14.34
N ASN A 107 -13.65 -3.31 -14.80
CA ASN A 107 -12.73 -2.22 -15.12
C ASN A 107 -12.33 -1.32 -13.93
N LYS A 108 -12.80 -1.65 -12.72
CA LYS A 108 -12.43 -0.97 -11.47
C LYS A 108 -11.65 -1.90 -10.56
N VAL A 109 -12.16 -3.11 -10.38
CA VAL A 109 -11.52 -4.15 -9.56
C VAL A 109 -10.98 -5.25 -10.46
N TYR A 110 -9.74 -5.63 -10.24
CA TYR A 110 -9.04 -6.72 -10.89
C TYR A 110 -8.74 -7.80 -9.86
N GLY A 111 -8.79 -9.08 -10.26
CA GLY A 111 -8.63 -10.21 -9.34
C GLY A 111 -7.24 -10.83 -9.43
N ALA A 112 -6.59 -10.99 -8.28
CA ALA A 112 -5.45 -11.88 -8.10
C ALA A 112 -5.86 -13.02 -7.18
N LEU A 113 -5.72 -14.27 -7.65
CA LEU A 113 -6.16 -15.46 -6.93
C LEU A 113 -4.96 -16.31 -6.52
N GLY A 114 -4.97 -16.79 -5.27
CA GLY A 114 -3.85 -17.57 -4.76
C GLY A 114 -4.11 -18.14 -3.37
N ILE A 115 -3.09 -18.79 -2.81
CA ILE A 115 -3.08 -19.27 -1.43
C ILE A 115 -1.95 -18.59 -0.68
N HIS A 116 -2.34 -17.75 0.27
CA HIS A 116 -1.42 -17.01 1.13
C HIS A 116 -0.70 -17.97 2.12
N PRO A 117 0.58 -17.75 2.44
CA PRO A 117 1.33 -18.63 3.34
C PRO A 117 0.70 -18.81 4.72
N TRP A 118 -0.11 -17.86 5.21
CA TRP A 118 -0.81 -18.00 6.48
C TRP A 118 -1.91 -19.06 6.45
N ASN A 119 -2.52 -19.30 5.29
CA ASN A 119 -3.65 -20.22 5.13
C ASN A 119 -3.21 -21.65 4.81
N VAL A 120 -1.94 -21.88 4.48
CA VAL A 120 -1.42 -23.19 4.07
C VAL A 120 -1.68 -24.29 5.10
N ASN A 121 -1.65 -23.96 6.42
CA ASN A 121 -1.86 -24.97 7.46
C ASN A 121 -3.34 -25.34 7.69
N VAL A 122 -4.26 -24.51 7.24
CA VAL A 122 -5.70 -24.69 7.45
C VAL A 122 -6.44 -25.14 6.18
N LEU A 123 -5.71 -25.38 5.10
CA LEU A 123 -6.27 -25.88 3.85
C LEU A 123 -7.07 -27.17 4.07
N LYS A 124 -8.28 -27.19 3.55
CA LYS A 124 -9.13 -28.38 3.51
C LYS A 124 -8.57 -29.40 2.51
N LYS A 125 -9.06 -30.64 2.58
CA LYS A 125 -8.71 -31.67 1.61
C LYS A 125 -9.06 -31.21 0.19
N ASN A 126 -8.12 -31.30 -0.73
CA ASN A 126 -8.20 -30.91 -2.14
C ASN A 126 -8.32 -29.39 -2.40
N GLU A 127 -8.28 -28.54 -1.39
CA GLU A 127 -8.46 -27.09 -1.58
C GLU A 127 -7.36 -26.44 -2.44
N LEU A 128 -6.13 -26.95 -2.35
CA LEU A 128 -5.05 -26.52 -3.24
C LEU A 128 -5.39 -26.83 -4.71
N GLU A 129 -5.78 -28.07 -5.00
CA GLU A 129 -6.13 -28.50 -6.35
C GLU A 129 -7.35 -27.76 -6.89
N GLU A 130 -8.36 -27.53 -6.06
CA GLU A 130 -9.56 -26.76 -6.40
C GLU A 130 -9.21 -25.29 -6.69
N THR A 131 -8.30 -24.69 -5.92
CA THR A 131 -7.82 -23.32 -6.17
C THR A 131 -7.03 -23.23 -7.48
N LEU A 132 -6.12 -24.17 -7.73
CA LEU A 132 -5.36 -24.23 -8.99
C LEU A 132 -6.30 -24.39 -10.21
N GLN A 133 -7.34 -25.23 -10.10
CA GLN A 133 -8.33 -25.39 -11.16
C GLN A 133 -9.17 -24.13 -11.35
N LEU A 134 -9.62 -23.49 -10.25
CA LEU A 134 -10.37 -22.23 -10.30
C LEU A 134 -9.58 -21.14 -11.03
N ILE A 135 -8.29 -20.97 -10.68
CA ILE A 135 -7.41 -20.00 -11.33
C ILE A 135 -7.31 -20.27 -12.82
N THR A 136 -7.11 -21.54 -13.21
CA THR A 136 -7.04 -21.95 -14.61
C THR A 136 -8.31 -21.60 -15.36
N ASP A 137 -9.48 -22.01 -14.85
CA ASP A 137 -10.78 -21.78 -15.48
C ASP A 137 -11.14 -20.30 -15.60
N GLN A 138 -10.70 -19.46 -14.66
CA GLN A 138 -11.01 -18.02 -14.66
C GLN A 138 -9.99 -17.19 -15.44
N SER A 139 -8.74 -17.67 -15.54
CA SER A 139 -7.73 -17.07 -16.41
C SER A 139 -8.16 -17.16 -17.88
N ASP A 140 -8.65 -18.30 -18.32
CA ASP A 140 -9.16 -18.48 -19.69
C ASP A 140 -10.33 -17.53 -20.04
N LYS A 141 -11.06 -17.07 -19.03
CA LYS A 141 -12.17 -16.11 -19.17
C LYS A 141 -11.73 -14.65 -19.06
N GLY A 142 -10.45 -14.38 -18.76
CA GLY A 142 -9.93 -13.05 -18.53
C GLY A 142 -10.38 -12.41 -17.21
N ASN A 143 -10.82 -13.20 -16.23
CA ASN A 143 -11.29 -12.69 -14.93
C ASN A 143 -10.16 -12.58 -13.89
N VAL A 144 -8.98 -13.12 -14.17
CA VAL A 144 -7.80 -13.13 -13.29
C VAL A 144 -6.67 -12.43 -14.01
N VAL A 145 -6.06 -11.44 -13.35
CA VAL A 145 -4.94 -10.65 -13.90
C VAL A 145 -3.59 -11.07 -13.33
N ALA A 146 -3.56 -11.79 -12.21
CA ALA A 146 -2.34 -12.30 -11.57
C ALA A 146 -2.64 -13.51 -10.69
N ILE A 147 -1.62 -14.31 -10.39
CA ILE A 147 -1.63 -15.27 -9.30
C ILE A 147 -1.10 -14.60 -8.05
N GLY A 148 -1.93 -14.49 -7.03
CA GLY A 148 -1.62 -13.80 -5.77
C GLY A 148 -2.85 -13.75 -4.84
N GLU A 149 -2.63 -13.62 -3.55
CA GLU A 149 -1.31 -13.48 -2.94
C GLU A 149 -0.71 -14.86 -2.64
N ILE A 150 0.56 -15.05 -2.98
CA ILE A 150 1.30 -16.28 -2.76
C ILE A 150 2.66 -15.96 -2.13
N GLY A 151 3.38 -16.92 -1.56
CA GLY A 151 4.72 -16.64 -1.07
C GLY A 151 5.12 -17.41 0.17
N LEU A 152 6.08 -16.85 0.92
CA LEU A 152 6.66 -17.45 2.12
C LEU A 152 6.66 -16.44 3.28
N ASP A 153 6.38 -16.93 4.50
CA ASP A 153 6.39 -16.12 5.70
C ASP A 153 7.18 -16.80 6.83
N SER A 154 8.29 -16.18 7.25
CA SER A 154 9.17 -16.73 8.28
C SER A 154 8.52 -16.78 9.68
N LYS A 155 7.38 -16.14 9.90
CA LYS A 155 6.63 -16.25 11.16
C LYS A 155 6.03 -17.64 11.35
N TYR A 156 5.78 -18.37 10.28
CA TYR A 156 5.12 -19.68 10.25
C TYR A 156 6.11 -20.78 9.83
N LYS A 157 7.30 -20.84 10.48
CA LYS A 157 8.37 -21.80 10.17
C LYS A 157 8.01 -23.26 10.49
N ASP A 158 7.06 -23.48 11.35
CA ASP A 158 6.53 -24.80 11.71
C ASP A 158 5.83 -25.51 10.54
N ILE A 159 5.39 -24.75 9.53
CA ILE A 159 4.78 -25.27 8.30
C ILE A 159 5.60 -24.95 7.05
N TRP A 160 6.90 -24.76 7.21
CA TRP A 160 7.79 -24.29 6.15
C TRP A 160 7.74 -25.13 4.88
N GLU A 161 7.84 -26.46 5.00
CA GLU A 161 7.81 -27.37 3.86
C GLU A 161 6.46 -27.30 3.10
N LYS A 162 5.36 -27.08 3.82
CA LYS A 162 4.05 -26.89 3.18
C LYS A 162 3.99 -25.56 2.45
N GLN A 163 4.54 -24.48 3.02
CA GLN A 163 4.60 -23.18 2.33
C GLN A 163 5.40 -23.31 1.03
N LEU A 164 6.57 -23.94 1.08
CA LEU A 164 7.41 -24.17 -0.11
C LEU A 164 6.66 -24.96 -1.17
N MET A 165 5.98 -26.06 -0.80
CA MET A 165 5.23 -26.91 -1.72
C MET A 165 4.06 -26.15 -2.38
N VAL A 166 3.31 -25.34 -1.61
CA VAL A 166 2.18 -24.56 -2.15
C VAL A 166 2.71 -23.43 -3.04
N PHE A 167 3.75 -22.72 -2.60
CA PHE A 167 4.36 -21.66 -3.36
C PHE A 167 4.91 -22.15 -4.71
N ASP A 168 5.64 -23.26 -4.71
CA ASP A 168 6.15 -23.91 -5.92
C ASP A 168 5.01 -24.26 -6.92
N LYS A 169 3.92 -24.87 -6.45
CA LYS A 169 2.77 -25.18 -7.31
C LYS A 169 2.09 -23.94 -7.90
N MET A 170 2.00 -22.85 -7.13
CA MET A 170 1.46 -21.59 -7.61
C MET A 170 2.37 -20.92 -8.65
N LEU A 171 3.70 -20.98 -8.46
CA LEU A 171 4.67 -20.48 -9.44
C LEU A 171 4.65 -21.29 -10.74
N GLN A 172 4.59 -22.62 -10.65
CA GLN A 172 4.44 -23.49 -11.82
C GLN A 172 3.14 -23.20 -12.60
N LEU A 173 2.05 -22.91 -11.88
CA LEU A 173 0.80 -22.52 -12.55
C LEU A 173 0.93 -21.15 -13.21
N ALA A 174 1.58 -20.20 -12.58
CA ALA A 174 1.82 -18.85 -13.14
C ALA A 174 2.64 -18.92 -14.43
N GLU A 175 3.72 -19.72 -14.43
CA GLU A 175 4.53 -19.99 -15.60
C GLU A 175 3.68 -20.62 -16.74
N LYS A 176 2.93 -21.67 -16.43
CA LYS A 176 2.05 -22.37 -17.39
C LYS A 176 0.99 -21.45 -18.01
N LEU A 177 0.37 -20.58 -17.20
CA LEU A 177 -0.70 -19.68 -17.65
C LEU A 177 -0.16 -18.33 -18.17
N ASN A 178 1.15 -18.12 -18.06
CA ASN A 178 1.79 -16.85 -18.43
C ASN A 178 1.20 -15.63 -17.70
N LEU A 179 0.82 -15.82 -16.43
CA LEU A 179 0.27 -14.79 -15.56
C LEU A 179 1.36 -14.13 -14.68
N PRO A 180 1.23 -12.83 -14.36
CA PRO A 180 2.01 -12.19 -13.32
C PRO A 180 1.81 -12.85 -11.95
N VAL A 181 2.78 -12.68 -11.04
CA VAL A 181 2.66 -13.12 -9.65
C VAL A 181 2.78 -11.95 -8.68
N ILE A 182 1.96 -11.97 -7.61
CA ILE A 182 2.03 -11.05 -6.48
C ILE A 182 2.48 -11.83 -5.26
N VAL A 183 3.64 -11.45 -4.70
CA VAL A 183 4.40 -12.30 -3.79
C VAL A 183 4.55 -11.67 -2.42
N HIS A 184 4.06 -12.36 -1.40
CA HIS A 184 4.33 -12.14 0.01
C HIS A 184 5.72 -12.63 0.41
N SER A 185 6.50 -11.81 1.14
CA SER A 185 7.90 -12.13 1.41
C SER A 185 8.39 -11.76 2.81
N ARG A 186 7.51 -11.84 3.84
CA ARG A 186 7.86 -11.40 5.19
C ARG A 186 8.98 -12.22 5.84
N GLY A 187 10.17 -11.59 5.94
CA GLY A 187 11.37 -12.21 6.49
C GLY A 187 11.97 -13.30 5.59
N THR A 188 11.57 -13.36 4.32
CA THR A 188 11.96 -14.37 3.33
C THR A 188 12.37 -13.76 2.00
N THR A 189 12.38 -12.44 1.89
CA THR A 189 12.58 -11.72 0.63
C THR A 189 13.84 -12.15 -0.13
N ALA A 190 14.99 -12.26 0.55
CA ALA A 190 16.24 -12.69 -0.09
C ALA A 190 16.11 -14.11 -0.68
N GLN A 191 15.53 -15.03 0.08
CA GLN A 191 15.33 -16.41 -0.37
C GLN A 191 14.37 -16.46 -1.57
N ILE A 192 13.28 -15.71 -1.53
CA ILE A 192 12.32 -15.65 -2.64
C ILE A 192 12.99 -15.09 -3.90
N VAL A 193 13.75 -13.99 -3.79
CA VAL A 193 14.43 -13.38 -4.94
C VAL A 193 15.44 -14.36 -5.55
N GLU A 194 16.12 -15.19 -4.74
CA GLU A 194 17.03 -16.26 -5.21
C GLU A 194 16.25 -17.40 -5.89
N MET A 195 15.04 -17.74 -5.43
CA MET A 195 14.23 -18.85 -5.99
C MET A 195 13.55 -18.49 -7.32
N LEU A 196 13.02 -17.28 -7.44
CA LEU A 196 12.17 -16.88 -8.57
C LEU A 196 12.80 -17.04 -9.95
N PRO A 197 14.12 -16.82 -10.17
CA PRO A 197 14.76 -17.05 -11.47
C PRO A 197 14.74 -18.51 -11.97
N SER A 198 14.35 -19.47 -11.10
CA SER A 198 14.18 -20.87 -11.49
C SER A 198 12.87 -21.13 -12.28
N TYR A 199 12.01 -20.12 -12.42
CA TYR A 199 10.75 -20.17 -13.14
C TYR A 199 10.73 -19.15 -14.29
N GLU A 200 10.08 -19.46 -15.40
CA GLU A 200 9.92 -18.54 -16.54
C GLU A 200 8.74 -17.57 -16.31
N LEU A 201 8.83 -16.72 -15.27
CA LEU A 201 7.78 -15.76 -14.92
C LEU A 201 7.90 -14.48 -15.76
N LYS A 202 6.79 -14.01 -16.29
CA LYS A 202 6.75 -12.77 -17.08
C LYS A 202 6.94 -11.52 -16.24
N HIS A 203 6.19 -11.43 -15.14
CA HIS A 203 6.20 -10.29 -14.23
C HIS A 203 6.07 -10.77 -12.79
N VAL A 204 6.88 -10.22 -11.93
CA VAL A 204 6.89 -10.49 -10.50
C VAL A 204 6.69 -9.18 -9.73
N LEU A 205 5.74 -9.15 -8.82
CA LEU A 205 5.51 -8.06 -7.88
C LEU A 205 5.82 -8.58 -6.47
N LEU A 206 6.84 -8.03 -5.85
CA LEU A 206 7.12 -8.24 -4.42
C LEU A 206 6.34 -7.18 -3.65
N HIS A 207 5.20 -7.55 -3.07
CA HIS A 207 4.38 -6.61 -2.36
C HIS A 207 4.98 -6.25 -1.00
N TRP A 208 4.73 -5.03 -0.54
CA TRP A 208 5.25 -4.47 0.72
C TRP A 208 6.70 -4.84 0.99
N PHE A 209 7.58 -4.47 0.08
CA PHE A 209 9.00 -4.83 0.18
C PHE A 209 9.66 -4.16 1.37
N SER A 210 10.11 -4.92 2.36
CA SER A 210 10.64 -4.34 3.60
C SER A 210 12.15 -4.28 3.67
N TYR A 211 12.87 -5.33 3.32
CA TYR A 211 14.34 -5.50 3.38
C TYR A 211 14.73 -6.93 2.95
N PRO A 212 16.02 -7.23 2.68
CA PRO A 212 17.17 -6.33 2.69
C PRO A 212 17.37 -5.58 1.36
N LEU A 213 18.11 -4.46 1.39
CA LEU A 213 18.39 -3.65 0.18
C LEU A 213 19.24 -4.40 -0.86
N THR A 214 20.02 -5.40 -0.46
CA THR A 214 20.73 -6.29 -1.39
C THR A 214 19.73 -7.09 -2.24
N ALA A 215 18.68 -7.64 -1.64
CA ALA A 215 17.62 -8.32 -2.35
C ALA A 215 16.79 -7.35 -3.22
N LEU A 216 16.66 -6.06 -2.82
CA LEU A 216 16.04 -5.04 -3.66
C LEU A 216 16.85 -4.85 -4.96
N SER A 217 18.16 -4.66 -4.84
CA SER A 217 19.03 -4.48 -6.01
C SER A 217 18.97 -5.67 -6.98
N GLU A 218 18.91 -6.88 -6.43
CA GLU A 218 18.76 -8.11 -7.20
C GLU A 218 17.39 -8.20 -7.86
N ALA A 219 16.30 -7.96 -7.12
CA ALA A 219 14.94 -7.93 -7.66
C ALA A 219 14.79 -6.92 -8.83
N ILE A 220 15.34 -5.72 -8.67
CA ILE A 220 15.35 -4.70 -9.72
C ILE A 220 16.18 -5.14 -10.94
N SER A 221 17.31 -5.83 -10.74
CA SER A 221 18.12 -6.34 -11.85
C SER A 221 17.40 -7.42 -12.68
N HIS A 222 16.46 -8.15 -12.07
CA HIS A 222 15.55 -9.08 -12.75
C HIS A 222 14.30 -8.40 -13.36
N GLY A 223 14.16 -7.08 -13.23
CA GLY A 223 13.00 -6.34 -13.71
C GLY A 223 11.75 -6.51 -12.87
N TYR A 224 11.87 -6.99 -11.62
CA TYR A 224 10.73 -7.17 -10.72
C TYR A 224 10.18 -5.82 -10.29
N PHE A 225 8.88 -5.80 -10.01
CA PHE A 225 8.16 -4.66 -9.46
C PHE A 225 8.08 -4.77 -7.93
N ILE A 226 7.96 -3.62 -7.29
CA ILE A 226 7.81 -3.48 -5.85
C ILE A 226 6.55 -2.68 -5.59
N THR A 227 5.74 -3.07 -4.60
CA THR A 227 4.72 -2.16 -4.06
C THR A 227 5.16 -1.58 -2.73
N GLU A 228 4.72 -0.35 -2.50
CA GLU A 228 4.82 0.31 -1.21
C GLU A 228 3.52 1.01 -0.84
N GLY A 229 3.21 0.97 0.45
CA GLY A 229 1.93 1.42 0.99
C GLY A 229 2.04 2.56 2.01
N PRO A 230 1.03 2.71 2.88
CA PRO A 230 0.93 3.75 3.91
C PRO A 230 2.18 3.96 4.77
N PRO A 231 3.02 2.94 5.08
CA PRO A 231 4.28 3.14 5.79
C PRO A 231 5.27 4.09 5.10
N ALA A 232 5.14 4.36 3.80
CA ALA A 232 5.92 5.37 3.07
C ALA A 232 5.85 6.76 3.72
N THR A 233 4.77 7.07 4.43
CA THR A 233 4.59 8.38 5.08
C THR A 233 5.42 8.55 6.36
N TYR A 234 5.83 7.45 7.03
CA TYR A 234 6.48 7.53 8.36
C TYR A 234 7.63 6.54 8.60
N SER A 235 7.76 5.48 7.80
CA SER A 235 8.79 4.46 8.02
C SER A 235 10.10 4.82 7.32
N LYS A 236 11.16 5.04 8.09
CA LYS A 236 12.47 5.34 7.51
C LYS A 236 12.94 4.25 6.55
N GLY A 237 12.74 2.95 6.91
CA GLY A 237 13.16 1.84 6.08
C GLY A 237 12.38 1.78 4.75
N ILE A 238 11.06 1.90 4.79
CA ILE A 238 10.24 1.94 3.56
C ILE A 238 10.61 3.13 2.68
N ARG A 239 10.85 4.31 3.26
CA ARG A 239 11.30 5.48 2.52
C ARG A 239 12.67 5.25 1.84
N GLU A 240 13.55 4.48 2.48
CA GLU A 240 14.86 4.10 1.91
C GLU A 240 14.68 3.10 0.73
N VAL A 241 13.80 2.11 0.87
CA VAL A 241 13.42 1.19 -0.22
C VAL A 241 12.87 1.99 -1.40
N ILE A 242 11.89 2.87 -1.18
CA ILE A 242 11.33 3.74 -2.23
C ILE A 242 12.45 4.56 -2.89
N ALA A 243 13.34 5.18 -2.10
CA ALA A 243 14.42 6.02 -2.63
C ALA A 243 15.31 5.26 -3.63
N GLN A 244 15.58 3.97 -3.38
CA GLN A 244 16.44 3.13 -4.21
C GLN A 244 15.69 2.43 -5.36
N THR A 245 14.36 2.23 -5.25
CA THR A 245 13.56 1.61 -6.32
C THR A 245 13.38 2.58 -7.49
N PRO A 246 13.73 2.26 -8.75
CA PRO A 246 13.36 3.09 -9.89
C PRO A 246 11.84 3.30 -9.96
N LEU A 247 11.38 4.49 -10.32
CA LEU A 247 9.94 4.76 -10.40
C LEU A 247 9.24 3.85 -11.44
N THR A 248 9.97 3.37 -12.44
CA THR A 248 9.51 2.38 -13.44
C THR A 248 9.26 0.98 -12.89
N ASN A 249 9.73 0.68 -11.68
CA ASN A 249 9.56 -0.61 -11.00
C ASN A 249 8.68 -0.49 -9.74
N LEU A 250 8.06 0.68 -9.53
CA LEU A 250 7.28 0.95 -8.33
C LEU A 250 5.77 0.94 -8.64
N LEU A 251 5.01 0.29 -7.77
CA LEU A 251 3.55 0.40 -7.68
C LEU A 251 3.16 0.86 -6.27
N THR A 252 1.93 1.29 -6.09
CA THR A 252 1.36 1.69 -4.80
C THR A 252 0.29 0.71 -4.35
N GLU A 253 0.17 0.56 -3.02
CA GLU A 253 -0.81 -0.32 -2.40
C GLU A 253 -1.38 0.27 -1.11
N THR A 254 -2.50 -0.27 -0.65
CA THR A 254 -2.99 -0.03 0.71
C THR A 254 -2.77 -1.21 1.64
N ASP A 255 -2.70 -2.43 1.12
CA ASP A 255 -2.69 -3.70 1.86
C ASP A 255 -3.82 -3.76 2.91
N GLY A 256 -4.97 -3.15 2.57
CA GLY A 256 -6.14 -3.23 3.44
C GLY A 256 -6.71 -4.65 3.53
N PRO A 257 -7.18 -5.06 4.74
CA PRO A 257 -7.61 -4.26 5.88
C PRO A 257 -6.53 -3.98 6.95
N VAL A 258 -5.24 -4.16 6.68
CA VAL A 258 -4.18 -3.85 7.64
C VAL A 258 -4.34 -2.44 8.21
N LYS A 259 -4.27 -2.29 9.54
CA LYS A 259 -4.46 -1.00 10.22
C LYS A 259 -3.13 -0.32 10.52
N TYR A 260 -3.01 0.93 10.11
CA TYR A 260 -1.82 1.76 10.29
C TYR A 260 -2.00 2.71 11.47
N TRP A 261 -1.32 2.45 12.59
CA TRP A 261 -1.51 3.16 13.86
C TRP A 261 -0.81 4.52 13.94
N LYS A 262 0.14 4.80 13.05
CA LYS A 262 0.83 6.09 13.00
C LYS A 262 0.06 7.12 12.18
N GLN A 263 0.33 8.41 12.47
CA GLN A 263 -0.18 9.51 11.66
C GLN A 263 0.21 9.33 10.19
N PRO A 264 -0.66 9.68 9.25
CA PRO A 264 -1.98 10.31 9.43
C PRO A 264 -3.15 9.32 9.61
N PHE A 265 -2.91 8.01 9.65
CA PHE A 265 -3.95 6.96 9.57
C PHE A 265 -4.63 6.64 10.90
N ASN A 266 -3.91 6.70 12.05
CA ASN A 266 -4.44 6.59 13.42
C ASN A 266 -5.28 5.34 13.71
N GLY A 267 -4.97 4.20 13.08
CA GLY A 267 -5.70 2.94 13.26
C GLY A 267 -7.10 2.91 12.64
N GLN A 268 -7.43 3.87 11.78
CA GLN A 268 -8.65 3.83 10.99
C GLN A 268 -8.68 2.58 10.11
N LEU A 269 -9.88 2.14 9.73
CA LEU A 269 -10.05 1.12 8.72
C LEU A 269 -9.37 1.58 7.43
N THR A 270 -8.47 0.76 6.94
CA THR A 270 -7.72 1.08 5.70
C THR A 270 -8.67 1.11 4.52
N LYS A 271 -8.48 2.07 3.63
CA LYS A 271 -9.35 2.31 2.50
C LYS A 271 -8.57 2.87 1.31
N PRO A 272 -9.09 2.71 0.08
CA PRO A 272 -8.38 3.08 -1.13
C PRO A 272 -7.90 4.53 -1.20
N SER A 273 -8.63 5.48 -0.60
CA SER A 273 -8.21 6.88 -0.55
C SER A 273 -6.85 7.13 0.15
N PHE A 274 -6.33 6.15 0.92
CA PHE A 274 -5.00 6.26 1.52
C PHE A 274 -3.89 6.32 0.45
N ILE A 275 -4.13 5.82 -0.76
CA ILE A 275 -3.19 5.90 -1.89
C ILE A 275 -2.76 7.33 -2.19
N SER A 276 -3.63 8.33 -2.01
CA SER A 276 -3.25 9.74 -2.20
C SER A 276 -2.08 10.15 -1.30
N LYS A 277 -2.04 9.65 -0.05
CA LYS A 277 -0.95 9.90 0.90
C LYS A 277 0.31 9.11 0.54
N VAL A 278 0.15 7.92 0.00
CA VAL A 278 1.28 7.11 -0.49
C VAL A 278 1.95 7.80 -1.68
N VAL A 279 1.17 8.22 -2.69
CA VAL A 279 1.68 8.94 -3.86
C VAL A 279 2.35 10.26 -3.45
N GLN A 280 1.78 11.00 -2.51
CA GLN A 280 2.42 12.20 -1.94
C GLN A 280 3.79 11.86 -1.34
N ALA A 281 3.88 10.82 -0.50
CA ALA A 281 5.13 10.41 0.12
C ALA A 281 6.18 9.96 -0.90
N VAL A 282 5.77 9.21 -1.93
CA VAL A 282 6.64 8.80 -3.04
C VAL A 282 7.18 10.03 -3.79
N ALA A 283 6.32 10.99 -4.10
CA ALA A 283 6.70 12.24 -4.78
C ALA A 283 7.76 13.02 -3.98
N GLU A 284 7.57 13.16 -2.66
CA GLU A 284 8.54 13.78 -1.76
C GLU A 284 9.88 13.04 -1.76
N ILE A 285 9.87 11.70 -1.65
CA ILE A 285 11.09 10.88 -1.63
C ILE A 285 11.83 10.95 -2.95
N LYS A 286 11.10 10.94 -4.06
CA LYS A 286 11.67 11.00 -5.43
C LYS A 286 11.99 12.42 -5.90
N ASN A 287 11.68 13.43 -5.09
CA ASN A 287 11.85 14.84 -5.44
C ASN A 287 11.21 15.18 -6.80
N THR A 288 9.95 14.78 -6.98
CA THR A 288 9.17 15.00 -8.20
C THR A 288 7.73 15.37 -7.88
N SER A 289 6.88 15.64 -8.87
CA SER A 289 5.46 15.96 -8.63
C SER A 289 4.61 14.69 -8.46
N GLN A 290 3.47 14.81 -7.78
CA GLN A 290 2.52 13.72 -7.57
C GLN A 290 1.93 13.22 -8.88
N GLU A 291 1.69 14.13 -9.83
CA GLU A 291 1.17 13.81 -11.16
C GLU A 291 2.13 12.89 -11.92
N LYS A 292 3.44 13.20 -11.91
CA LYS A 292 4.46 12.35 -12.55
C LYS A 292 4.55 10.98 -11.89
N VAL A 293 4.42 10.91 -10.57
CA VAL A 293 4.38 9.63 -9.84
C VAL A 293 3.14 8.85 -10.26
N ALA A 294 1.96 9.45 -10.20
CA ALA A 294 0.71 8.79 -10.56
C ALA A 294 0.70 8.32 -12.02
N GLU A 295 1.20 9.15 -12.95
CA GLU A 295 1.31 8.78 -14.37
C GLU A 295 2.23 7.57 -14.57
N GLN A 296 3.41 7.54 -13.92
CA GLN A 296 4.31 6.42 -14.06
C GLN A 296 3.76 5.15 -13.42
N ILE A 297 3.13 5.25 -12.23
CA ILE A 297 2.49 4.11 -11.57
C ILE A 297 1.35 3.55 -12.41
N ALA A 298 0.55 4.40 -13.05
CA ALA A 298 -0.50 3.96 -13.96
C ALA A 298 0.07 3.21 -15.18
N LYS A 299 1.17 3.67 -15.76
CA LYS A 299 1.90 2.96 -16.84
C LYS A 299 2.44 1.62 -16.37
N ASN A 300 3.07 1.59 -15.19
CA ASN A 300 3.59 0.37 -14.59
C ASN A 300 2.47 -0.66 -14.37
N PHE A 301 1.32 -0.19 -13.89
CA PHE A 301 0.14 -1.03 -13.69
C PHE A 301 -0.37 -1.65 -14.99
N GLU A 302 -0.55 -0.83 -16.03
CA GLU A 302 -0.97 -1.32 -17.35
C GLU A 302 0.02 -2.32 -17.94
N GLU A 303 1.32 -2.07 -17.77
CA GLU A 303 2.38 -2.96 -18.22
C GLU A 303 2.38 -4.28 -17.46
N PHE A 304 2.33 -4.22 -16.12
CA PHE A 304 2.43 -5.39 -15.24
C PHE A 304 1.24 -6.32 -15.41
N PHE A 305 0.01 -5.79 -15.34
CA PHE A 305 -1.22 -6.57 -15.36
C PHE A 305 -1.78 -6.80 -16.77
N LYS A 306 -1.18 -6.23 -17.82
CA LYS A 306 -1.66 -6.30 -19.21
C LYS A 306 -3.10 -5.79 -19.39
N VAL A 307 -3.49 -4.80 -18.62
CA VAL A 307 -4.80 -4.16 -18.67
C VAL A 307 -4.69 -2.71 -19.16
N LYS A 308 -5.82 -2.12 -19.56
CA LYS A 308 -5.91 -0.70 -19.92
C LYS A 308 -6.80 0.01 -18.91
N LEU A 309 -6.31 1.11 -18.37
CA LEU A 309 -7.07 1.99 -17.49
C LEU A 309 -8.01 2.88 -18.33
N SER A 310 -9.25 2.87 -17.94
CA SER A 310 -10.31 3.70 -18.53
C SER A 310 -10.21 5.19 -18.11
#